data_8ac84b0fefe7488a87c1ac386c5cdd36
#
_entry.id   8ac84b0fefe7488a87c1ac386c5cdd36
#
_cell.length_a   1.000
_cell.length_b   1.000
_cell.length_c   1.000
_cell.angle_alpha   90.00
_cell.angle_beta   90.00
_cell.angle_gamma   90.00
#
_symmetry.space_group_name_H-M   'P 1'
#
loop_
_entity.id
_entity.type
_entity.pdbx_description
1 polymer ?
#
loop_
_entity_poly.entity_id
_entity_poly.type
_entity_poly.pdbx_seq_one_letter_code
_entity_poly.pdbx_strand_id
1 'polypeptide(L)'
;ISFAIAPIQAGEVLSPEFKEAGHPVYLFAPANSGAQSQREAWETFHQLCRAGRVCSAWAVEHGIAEGIMQMSFGNSIGFQAEGREIAWDLPCPGAIVAELTEDTDLLCAVRLGTTTAEPVLTTGADSVPIDELLSLNESVLEDVYPSRVPADPALVPVLEAPAFSRAA
;
A
#
# COMPACT_ATOMS: atom_id res chain seq x y z
N ILE A 1 -19.47 12.61 11.15
CA ILE A 1 -18.10 12.23 11.52
C ILE A 1 -18.17 10.88 12.20
N SER A 2 -17.46 9.89 11.70
CA SER A 2 -17.32 8.57 12.32
C SER A 2 -15.94 8.48 12.96
N PHE A 3 -15.87 7.87 14.15
CA PHE A 3 -14.62 7.68 14.87
C PHE A 3 -14.54 6.23 15.36
N ALA A 4 -13.45 5.55 15.06
CA ALA A 4 -13.21 4.18 15.50
C ALA A 4 -11.82 4.05 16.11
N ILE A 5 -11.69 3.30 17.20
CA ILE A 5 -10.42 2.98 17.85
C ILE A 5 -10.31 1.47 17.99
N ALA A 6 -9.17 0.94 17.56
CA ALA A 6 -8.79 -0.44 17.81
C ALA A 6 -7.35 -0.48 18.35
N PRO A 7 -7.07 -1.14 19.49
CA PRO A 7 -5.72 -1.32 19.97
C PRO A 7 -4.99 -2.38 19.12
N ILE A 8 -3.72 -2.12 18.82
CA ILE A 8 -2.83 -3.04 18.10
C ILE A 8 -1.43 -3.00 18.74
N GLN A 9 -0.71 -4.12 18.70
CA GLN A 9 0.70 -4.16 19.09
C GLN A 9 1.53 -3.45 18.02
N ALA A 10 2.44 -2.56 18.43
CA ALA A 10 3.23 -1.77 17.47
C ALA A 10 4.03 -2.64 16.47
N GLY A 11 4.48 -3.82 16.89
CA GLY A 11 5.17 -4.78 16.02
C GLY A 11 4.28 -5.54 15.02
N GLU A 12 2.96 -5.39 15.14
CA GLU A 12 1.99 -6.01 14.22
C GLU A 12 1.47 -5.02 13.16
N VAL A 13 1.91 -3.76 13.22
CA VAL A 13 1.52 -2.73 12.25
C VAL A 13 2.23 -2.97 10.93
N LEU A 14 1.46 -3.07 9.84
CA LEU A 14 1.96 -3.15 8.48
C LEU A 14 2.01 -1.75 7.88
N SER A 15 3.11 -1.41 7.22
CA SER A 15 3.19 -0.22 6.39
C SER A 15 2.82 -0.54 4.94
N PRO A 16 2.34 0.44 4.16
CA PRO A 16 1.74 0.16 2.86
C PRO A 16 2.75 -0.12 1.74
N GLU A 17 3.98 0.35 1.83
CA GLU A 17 4.97 0.20 0.76
C GLU A 17 5.40 -1.24 0.53
N PHE A 18 5.62 -1.65 -0.72
CA PHE A 18 6.19 -2.95 -1.09
C PHE A 18 7.55 -3.16 -0.42
N LYS A 19 7.82 -4.38 0.05
CA LYS A 19 9.01 -4.71 0.85
C LYS A 19 10.11 -5.39 0.07
N GLU A 20 9.76 -6.29 -0.85
CA GLU A 20 10.74 -7.12 -1.53
C GLU A 20 10.28 -7.44 -2.97
N ALA A 21 11.24 -7.52 -3.90
CA ALA A 21 10.98 -7.96 -5.26
C ALA A 21 10.81 -9.48 -5.33
N GLY A 22 9.91 -9.94 -6.19
CA GLY A 22 9.59 -11.34 -6.37
C GLY A 22 8.41 -11.83 -5.53
N HIS A 23 7.85 -10.99 -4.69
CA HIS A 23 6.67 -11.32 -3.89
C HIS A 23 5.39 -11.26 -4.71
N PRO A 24 4.45 -12.21 -4.50
CA PRO A 24 3.14 -12.17 -5.11
C PRO A 24 2.25 -11.11 -4.47
N VAL A 25 1.46 -10.43 -5.31
CA VAL A 25 0.50 -9.41 -4.88
C VAL A 25 -0.91 -9.88 -5.15
N TYR A 26 -1.76 -9.76 -4.15
CA TYR A 26 -3.15 -10.22 -4.19
C TYR A 26 -4.13 -9.09 -3.88
N LEU A 27 -5.32 -9.20 -4.48
CA LEU A 27 -6.50 -8.45 -4.10
C LEU A 27 -7.39 -9.35 -3.22
N PHE A 28 -7.58 -8.96 -1.98
CA PHE A 28 -8.59 -9.54 -1.10
C PHE A 28 -9.89 -8.77 -1.27
N ALA A 29 -10.88 -9.42 -1.83
CA ALA A 29 -12.18 -8.82 -2.11
C ALA A 29 -13.31 -9.80 -1.77
N PRO A 30 -14.51 -9.29 -1.43
CA PRO A 30 -15.65 -10.16 -1.21
C PRO A 30 -16.03 -10.89 -2.50
N ALA A 31 -16.38 -12.18 -2.41
CA ALA A 31 -16.84 -12.96 -3.54
C ALA A 31 -18.20 -12.48 -4.10
N ASN A 32 -18.95 -11.73 -3.28
CA ASN A 32 -20.22 -11.09 -3.65
C ASN A 32 -20.47 -9.86 -2.76
N SER A 33 -21.48 -9.06 -3.07
CA SER A 33 -21.82 -7.82 -2.37
C SER A 33 -22.42 -8.01 -0.97
N GLY A 34 -22.47 -9.22 -0.44
CA GLY A 34 -23.01 -9.49 0.90
C GLY A 34 -22.04 -9.15 2.02
N ALA A 35 -22.56 -8.59 3.11
CA ALA A 35 -21.74 -8.25 4.30
C ALA A 35 -20.99 -9.46 4.90
N GLN A 36 -21.53 -10.66 4.78
CA GLN A 36 -20.90 -11.89 5.24
C GLN A 36 -19.65 -12.19 4.40
N SER A 37 -19.75 -12.07 3.08
CA SER A 37 -18.61 -12.28 2.17
C SER A 37 -17.47 -11.27 2.40
N GLN A 38 -17.84 -10.01 2.69
CA GLN A 38 -16.88 -8.98 3.07
C GLN A 38 -16.15 -9.33 4.37
N ARG A 39 -16.89 -9.80 5.37
CA ARG A 39 -16.31 -10.23 6.65
C ARG A 39 -15.34 -11.40 6.46
N GLU A 40 -15.71 -12.40 5.68
CA GLU A 40 -14.89 -13.57 5.40
C GLU A 40 -13.56 -13.18 4.72
N ALA A 41 -13.59 -12.24 3.77
CA ALA A 41 -12.39 -11.72 3.14
C ALA A 41 -11.45 -11.02 4.15
N TRP A 42 -12.00 -10.18 5.03
CA TRP A 42 -11.23 -9.48 6.06
C TRP A 42 -10.69 -10.42 7.14
N GLU A 43 -11.48 -11.41 7.58
CA GLU A 43 -11.03 -12.42 8.55
C GLU A 43 -9.89 -13.26 7.98
N THR A 44 -9.99 -13.65 6.71
CA THR A 44 -8.93 -14.39 6.03
C THR A 44 -7.66 -13.55 5.90
N PHE A 45 -7.78 -12.30 5.46
CA PHE A 45 -6.65 -11.36 5.41
C PHE A 45 -5.99 -11.19 6.80
N HIS A 46 -6.79 -10.97 7.85
CA HIS A 46 -6.29 -10.82 9.22
C HIS A 46 -5.56 -12.08 9.71
N GLN A 47 -6.04 -13.28 9.37
CA GLN A 47 -5.34 -14.53 9.71
C GLN A 47 -3.96 -14.62 9.03
N LEU A 48 -3.84 -14.17 7.79
CA LEU A 48 -2.55 -14.12 7.09
C LEU A 48 -1.59 -13.09 7.73
N CYS A 49 -2.10 -11.93 8.16
CA CYS A 49 -1.30 -10.96 8.92
C CYS A 49 -0.75 -11.59 10.20
N ARG A 50 -1.60 -12.27 10.97
CA ARG A 50 -1.17 -12.94 12.20
C ARG A 50 -0.22 -14.11 11.97
N ALA A 51 -0.27 -14.73 10.81
CA ALA A 51 0.68 -15.78 10.40
C ALA A 51 2.01 -15.21 9.87
N GLY A 52 2.17 -13.87 9.80
CA GLY A 52 3.36 -13.22 9.26
C GLY A 52 3.53 -13.39 7.74
N ARG A 53 2.43 -13.69 7.02
CA ARG A 53 2.46 -13.92 5.57
C ARG A 53 2.19 -12.66 4.75
N VAL A 54 1.74 -11.58 5.37
CA VAL A 54 1.51 -10.27 4.73
C VAL A 54 2.70 -9.37 5.02
N CYS A 55 3.33 -8.85 3.99
CA CYS A 55 4.48 -7.93 4.09
C CYS A 55 4.01 -6.48 4.12
N SER A 56 3.06 -6.14 3.26
CA SER A 56 2.48 -4.80 3.14
C SER A 56 1.05 -4.87 2.62
N ALA A 57 0.26 -3.83 2.87
CA ALA A 57 -1.14 -3.80 2.44
C ALA A 57 -1.68 -2.39 2.25
N TRP A 58 -2.63 -2.24 1.31
CA TRP A 58 -3.34 -1.00 1.01
C TRP A 58 -4.85 -1.24 0.92
N ALA A 59 -5.63 -0.44 1.64
CA ALA A 59 -7.08 -0.44 1.50
C ALA A 59 -7.49 0.29 0.21
N VAL A 60 -8.23 -0.41 -0.67
CA VAL A 60 -8.63 0.15 -1.97
C VAL A 60 -9.76 1.15 -1.78
N GLU A 61 -9.55 2.39 -2.23
CA GLU A 61 -10.56 3.44 -2.24
C GLU A 61 -11.02 3.79 -3.66
N HIS A 62 -10.14 4.28 -4.52
CA HIS A 62 -10.47 4.76 -5.86
C HIS A 62 -10.25 3.72 -6.95
N GLY A 63 -9.29 2.81 -6.76
CA GLY A 63 -9.00 1.74 -7.70
C GLY A 63 -7.79 0.90 -7.28
N ILE A 64 -7.66 -0.27 -7.90
CA ILE A 64 -6.56 -1.19 -7.63
C ILE A 64 -5.23 -0.58 -8.10
N ALA A 65 -5.26 0.10 -9.28
CA ALA A 65 -4.07 0.75 -9.84
C ALA A 65 -3.50 1.82 -8.90
N GLU A 66 -4.37 2.62 -8.25
CA GLU A 66 -3.94 3.58 -7.23
C GLU A 66 -3.21 2.88 -6.08
N GLY A 67 -3.78 1.79 -5.57
CA GLY A 67 -3.16 1.02 -4.49
C GLY A 67 -1.77 0.51 -4.87
N ILE A 68 -1.62 -0.11 -6.03
CA ILE A 68 -0.32 -0.59 -6.55
C ILE A 68 0.68 0.56 -6.69
N MET A 69 0.26 1.68 -7.26
CA MET A 69 1.08 2.88 -7.43
C MET A 69 1.59 3.40 -6.07
N GLN A 70 0.70 3.59 -5.10
CA GLN A 70 1.04 4.08 -3.78
C GLN A 70 1.98 3.12 -3.03
N MET A 71 1.74 1.81 -3.14
CA MET A 71 2.59 0.79 -2.54
C MET A 71 3.99 0.75 -3.16
N SER A 72 4.14 1.18 -4.42
CA SER A 72 5.41 1.20 -5.15
C SER A 72 6.30 2.38 -4.78
N PHE A 73 5.74 3.52 -4.35
CA PHE A 73 6.49 4.77 -4.14
C PHE A 73 7.54 4.67 -3.03
N GLY A 74 7.21 4.04 -1.90
CA GLY A 74 8.04 4.10 -0.68
C GLY A 74 9.43 3.51 -0.85
N ASN A 75 9.55 2.35 -1.49
CA ASN A 75 10.81 1.64 -1.70
C ASN A 75 11.22 1.55 -3.18
N SER A 76 10.51 2.23 -4.08
CA SER A 76 10.72 2.17 -5.53
C SER A 76 10.74 0.75 -6.08
N ILE A 77 9.90 -0.12 -5.52
CA ILE A 77 9.72 -1.50 -5.96
C ILE A 77 8.64 -1.53 -7.03
N GLY A 78 8.99 -2.07 -8.20
CA GLY A 78 8.11 -2.18 -9.33
C GLY A 78 7.06 -3.28 -9.18
N PHE A 79 6.20 -3.37 -10.18
CA PHE A 79 5.14 -4.37 -10.23
C PHE A 79 4.88 -4.84 -11.66
N GLN A 80 4.82 -6.14 -11.85
CA GLN A 80 4.43 -6.79 -13.09
C GLN A 80 3.05 -7.41 -12.92
N ALA A 81 2.05 -6.86 -13.62
CA ALA A 81 0.70 -7.42 -13.62
C ALA A 81 0.65 -8.76 -14.35
N GLU A 82 -0.17 -9.69 -13.85
CA GLU A 82 -0.52 -10.89 -14.58
C GLU A 82 -1.63 -10.62 -15.59
N GLY A 83 -1.53 -11.28 -16.76
CA GLY A 83 -2.36 -11.03 -17.95
C GLY A 83 -3.84 -11.39 -17.84
N ARG A 84 -4.49 -11.10 -16.72
CA ARG A 84 -5.94 -11.19 -16.54
C ARG A 84 -6.58 -9.85 -16.85
N GLU A 85 -7.78 -9.85 -17.40
CA GLU A 85 -8.62 -8.65 -17.47
C GLU A 85 -9.05 -8.25 -16.06
N ILE A 86 -8.30 -7.33 -15.46
CA ILE A 86 -8.60 -6.72 -14.17
C ILE A 86 -9.08 -5.31 -14.43
N ALA A 87 -10.18 -4.92 -13.80
CA ALA A 87 -10.68 -3.55 -13.84
C ALA A 87 -9.87 -2.68 -12.85
N TRP A 88 -8.69 -2.24 -13.30
CA TRP A 88 -7.69 -1.56 -12.48
C TRP A 88 -8.15 -0.22 -11.89
N ASP A 89 -9.05 0.48 -12.58
CA ASP A 89 -9.54 1.81 -12.28
C ASP A 89 -10.90 1.82 -11.54
N LEU A 90 -11.54 0.68 -11.38
CA LEU A 90 -12.83 0.63 -10.71
C LEU A 90 -12.67 0.68 -9.18
N PRO A 91 -13.46 1.53 -8.51
CA PRO A 91 -13.53 1.53 -7.05
C PRO A 91 -13.98 0.16 -6.54
N CYS A 92 -13.25 -0.36 -5.58
CA CYS A 92 -13.59 -1.61 -4.92
C CYS A 92 -13.54 -1.42 -3.39
N PRO A 93 -14.50 -0.66 -2.83
CA PRO A 93 -14.48 -0.31 -1.42
C PRO A 93 -14.55 -1.55 -0.53
N GLY A 94 -13.64 -1.60 0.44
CA GLY A 94 -13.48 -2.73 1.35
C GLY A 94 -12.58 -3.85 0.84
N ALA A 95 -12.07 -3.75 -0.38
CA ALA A 95 -11.00 -4.63 -0.86
C ALA A 95 -9.64 -4.16 -0.33
N ILE A 96 -8.70 -5.09 -0.24
CA ILE A 96 -7.33 -4.84 0.23
C ILE A 96 -6.36 -5.42 -0.79
N VAL A 97 -5.43 -4.60 -1.28
CA VAL A 97 -4.25 -5.06 -2.01
C VAL A 97 -3.19 -5.43 -0.99
N ALA A 98 -2.57 -6.59 -1.14
CA ALA A 98 -1.54 -7.07 -0.22
C ALA A 98 -0.40 -7.77 -0.94
N GLU A 99 0.82 -7.47 -0.50
CA GLU A 99 2.03 -8.21 -0.81
C GLU A 99 2.17 -9.38 0.17
N LEU A 100 2.35 -10.59 -0.34
CA LEU A 100 2.51 -11.79 0.47
C LEU A 100 3.92 -12.36 0.33
N THR A 101 4.39 -13.06 1.36
CA THR A 101 5.68 -13.78 1.34
C THR A 101 5.69 -14.96 0.38
N GLU A 102 4.52 -15.54 0.07
CA GLU A 102 4.36 -16.73 -0.76
C GLU A 102 2.96 -16.77 -1.40
N ASP A 103 2.83 -17.55 -2.45
CA ASP A 103 1.55 -17.75 -3.12
C ASP A 103 0.49 -18.38 -2.20
N THR A 104 -0.77 -18.05 -2.49
CA THR A 104 -1.93 -18.58 -1.78
C THR A 104 -3.04 -18.96 -2.76
N ASP A 105 -3.84 -19.95 -2.38
CA ASP A 105 -5.02 -20.39 -3.13
C ASP A 105 -6.26 -20.21 -2.24
N LEU A 106 -6.80 -19.00 -2.23
CA LEU A 106 -7.94 -18.61 -1.41
C LEU A 106 -9.05 -18.03 -2.29
N LEU A 107 -10.28 -18.44 -2.02
CA LEU A 107 -11.46 -18.01 -2.81
C LEU A 107 -11.71 -16.49 -2.76
N CYS A 108 -11.29 -15.82 -1.70
CA CYS A 108 -11.41 -14.36 -1.53
C CYS A 108 -10.18 -13.58 -1.98
N ALA A 109 -9.16 -14.24 -2.56
CA ALA A 109 -7.91 -13.62 -2.98
C ALA A 109 -7.68 -13.85 -4.48
N VAL A 110 -7.52 -12.76 -5.21
CA VAL A 110 -7.21 -12.77 -6.65
C VAL A 110 -5.77 -12.31 -6.82
N ARG A 111 -4.94 -13.14 -7.45
CA ARG A 111 -3.56 -12.76 -7.75
C ARG A 111 -3.55 -11.67 -8.81
N LEU A 112 -2.91 -10.54 -8.48
CA LEU A 112 -2.78 -9.38 -9.36
C LEU A 112 -1.49 -9.44 -10.19
N GLY A 113 -0.40 -9.94 -9.60
CA GLY A 113 0.90 -9.96 -10.22
C GLY A 113 2.02 -10.21 -9.21
N THR A 114 3.21 -9.73 -9.54
CA THR A 114 4.44 -9.94 -8.76
C THR A 114 5.21 -8.61 -8.67
N THR A 115 5.79 -8.33 -7.52
CA THR A 115 6.72 -7.19 -7.33
C THR A 115 8.02 -7.44 -8.08
N THR A 116 8.65 -6.36 -8.57
CA THR A 116 9.89 -6.43 -9.36
C THR A 116 10.97 -5.50 -8.81
N ALA A 117 12.23 -5.84 -9.04
CA ALA A 117 13.36 -5.00 -8.65
C ALA A 117 13.51 -3.77 -9.55
N GLU A 118 12.99 -3.83 -10.78
CA GLU A 118 12.98 -2.67 -11.67
C GLU A 118 11.87 -1.72 -11.23
N PRO A 119 12.14 -0.39 -11.08
CA PRO A 119 11.17 0.58 -10.59
C PRO A 119 10.17 1.00 -11.70
N VAL A 120 9.42 0.03 -12.19
CA VAL A 120 8.47 0.18 -13.30
C VAL A 120 7.19 -0.55 -12.97
N LEU A 121 6.04 0.05 -13.25
CA LEU A 121 4.74 -0.62 -13.22
C LEU A 121 4.39 -1.09 -14.63
N THR A 122 4.14 -2.38 -14.79
CA THR A 122 3.84 -2.98 -16.09
C THR A 122 2.50 -3.69 -16.07
N THR A 123 1.62 -3.38 -17.01
CA THR A 123 0.35 -4.06 -17.23
C THR A 123 0.19 -4.43 -18.70
N GLY A 124 0.21 -5.70 -19.04
CA GLY A 124 0.16 -6.14 -20.43
C GLY A 124 1.35 -5.60 -21.24
N ALA A 125 1.06 -4.73 -22.20
CA ALA A 125 2.06 -4.07 -23.04
C ALA A 125 2.49 -2.68 -22.55
N ASP A 126 1.76 -2.13 -21.60
CA ASP A 126 2.00 -0.78 -21.07
C ASP A 126 2.95 -0.83 -19.88
N SER A 127 3.84 0.16 -19.82
CA SER A 127 4.88 0.25 -18.81
C SER A 127 5.13 1.71 -18.45
N VAL A 128 5.13 2.02 -17.15
CA VAL A 128 5.32 3.37 -16.63
C VAL A 128 6.37 3.37 -15.53
N PRO A 129 7.42 4.20 -15.61
CA PRO A 129 8.40 4.37 -14.55
C PRO A 129 7.76 4.95 -13.27
N ILE A 130 8.21 4.46 -12.11
CA ILE A 130 7.67 4.91 -10.81
C ILE A 130 8.00 6.38 -10.54
N ASP A 131 9.17 6.87 -10.95
CA ASP A 131 9.59 8.27 -10.77
C ASP A 131 8.71 9.25 -11.57
N GLU A 132 8.23 8.86 -12.74
CA GLU A 132 7.28 9.63 -13.52
C GLU A 132 5.94 9.75 -12.77
N LEU A 133 5.41 8.63 -12.27
CA LEU A 133 4.17 8.61 -11.49
C LEU A 133 4.30 9.40 -10.17
N LEU A 134 5.43 9.27 -9.49
CA LEU A 134 5.69 10.00 -8.24
C LEU A 134 5.75 11.51 -8.50
N SER A 135 6.44 11.93 -9.57
CA SER A 135 6.52 13.34 -9.97
C SER A 135 5.13 13.92 -10.28
N LEU A 136 4.28 13.17 -10.97
CA LEU A 136 2.90 13.57 -11.24
C LEU A 136 2.09 13.69 -9.95
N ASN A 137 2.20 12.71 -9.06
CA ASN A 137 1.49 12.70 -7.78
C ASN A 137 1.90 13.87 -6.88
N GLU A 138 3.19 14.18 -6.78
CA GLU A 138 3.72 15.28 -5.98
C GLU A 138 3.37 16.66 -6.58
N SER A 139 3.35 16.78 -7.90
CA SER A 139 3.11 18.04 -8.60
C SER A 139 1.73 18.65 -8.34
N VAL A 140 0.74 17.83 -7.97
CA VAL A 140 -0.65 18.29 -7.77
C VAL A 140 -0.79 19.38 -6.73
N LEU A 141 0.01 19.33 -5.66
CA LEU A 141 -0.04 20.30 -4.57
C LEU A 141 1.25 21.13 -4.43
N GLU A 142 2.23 20.96 -5.32
CA GLU A 142 3.55 21.55 -5.18
C GLU A 142 3.53 23.09 -5.14
N ASP A 143 2.60 23.73 -5.86
CA ASP A 143 2.42 25.18 -5.86
C ASP A 143 1.89 25.73 -4.53
N VAL A 144 1.19 24.92 -3.74
CA VAL A 144 0.56 25.31 -2.48
C VAL A 144 1.34 24.79 -1.28
N TYR A 145 1.85 23.57 -1.39
CA TYR A 145 2.63 22.88 -0.35
C TYR A 145 3.90 22.30 -0.99
N PRO A 146 4.93 23.11 -1.23
CA PRO A 146 6.15 22.62 -1.87
C PRO A 146 6.82 21.54 -1.04
N SER A 147 7.14 20.43 -1.68
CA SER A 147 7.83 19.28 -1.06
C SER A 147 9.27 19.62 -0.65
N ARG A 148 9.85 20.65 -1.26
CA ARG A 148 11.17 21.18 -0.96
C ARG A 148 11.09 22.64 -0.58
N VAL A 149 11.08 22.91 0.72
CA VAL A 149 11.28 24.28 1.21
C VAL A 149 12.78 24.55 1.20
N PRO A 150 13.25 25.66 0.56
CA PRO A 150 14.65 26.06 0.71
C PRO A 150 14.96 26.18 2.20
N ALA A 151 15.93 25.44 2.69
CA ALA A 151 16.37 25.55 4.06
C ALA A 151 17.02 26.94 4.24
N ASP A 152 16.24 27.91 4.70
CA ASP A 152 16.82 29.13 5.28
C ASP A 152 17.22 28.77 6.72
N PRO A 153 18.53 28.61 7.00
CA PRO A 153 19.00 28.26 8.33
C PRO A 153 18.61 29.30 9.40
N ALA A 154 18.20 30.50 9.00
CA ALA A 154 17.70 31.55 9.90
C ALA A 154 16.26 31.35 10.36
N LEU A 155 15.48 30.50 9.67
CA LEU A 155 14.05 30.28 9.95
C LEU A 155 13.74 28.96 10.67
N VAL A 156 14.73 28.10 10.87
CA VAL A 156 14.57 26.86 11.63
C VAL A 156 14.89 27.13 13.10
N PRO A 157 13.90 27.28 13.99
CA PRO A 157 14.20 27.33 15.42
C PRO A 157 14.79 25.98 15.80
N VAL A 158 15.99 25.97 16.40
CA VAL A 158 16.56 24.78 17.00
C VAL A 158 15.71 24.45 18.21
N LEU A 159 14.74 23.57 18.04
CA LEU A 159 14.00 22.98 19.15
C LEU A 159 14.95 21.99 19.84
N GLU A 160 15.55 22.43 20.94
CA GLU A 160 16.21 21.49 21.84
C GLU A 160 15.15 20.52 22.37
N ALA A 161 15.31 19.24 22.01
CA ALA A 161 14.43 18.20 22.53
C ALA A 161 14.52 18.20 24.06
N PRO A 162 13.39 18.27 24.80
CA PRO A 162 13.43 18.18 26.24
C PRO A 162 14.09 16.85 26.65
N ALA A 163 15.07 16.91 27.54
CA ALA A 163 15.70 15.73 28.09
C ALA A 163 14.66 14.95 28.91
N PHE A 164 14.13 13.87 28.33
CA PHE A 164 13.30 12.92 29.08
C PHE A 164 14.21 12.13 30.01
N SER A 165 14.23 12.50 31.30
CA SER A 165 14.77 11.62 32.32
C SER A 165 13.81 10.44 32.48
N ARG A 166 14.27 9.22 32.18
CA ARG A 166 13.57 8.02 32.63
C ARG A 166 13.57 8.06 34.14
N ALA A 167 12.39 8.26 34.74
CA ALA A 167 12.20 7.95 36.16
C ALA A 167 12.46 6.45 36.35
N ALA A 168 13.34 6.14 37.30
CA ALA A 168 13.70 4.78 37.68
C ALA A 168 12.50 4.05 38.33
#